data_cf4a9a129b2b3cb228890762724a725a
#
_entry.id   cf4a9a129b2b3cb228890762724a725a
#
_cell.length_a   1.000
_cell.length_b   1.000
_cell.length_c   1.000
_cell.angle_alpha   90.00
_cell.angle_beta   90.00
_cell.angle_gamma   90.00
#
_symmetry.space_group_name_H-M   'P 1'
#
loop_
_entity.id
_entity.type
_entity.pdbx_description
1 polymer ?
#
loop_
_entity_poly.entity_id
_entity_poly.type
_entity_poly.pdbx_seq_one_letter_code
_entity_poly.pdbx_strand_id
1 'polypeptide(L)'
;MGLFFKYIILFSLTMVGAQTLDERYHTYDEIIELLDSLSNVESYQDWFLVDTIGYSNQENIPILAVKISDNAHIKEDEPRALFVGQVHAEEILGIEVVLDFMMDLLDPRPEDFNHMNILKSYLEIWIVPSANPEGLNVVHDELDLTYRKNKTDFSSSGPVPNGVFDYEPSIGNDIDGVDLNRNFSFNWTFGDTFLVFDESDYGSHYDYYRGPEPFSEKEAIAIRDLALENDFVFSVVWHSSRSGRLSEKVFTSWNWEGSKLAPDAVLMKGIADTFTDLMETEDGTGTYLSVFSGSRNGKLHDWFYRETGSIQYLIECGTSNLQPDSILIESTIERTKPAMVYLLDRAIGYNTNAGQATGIIYDQS
;
A
#
# COMPACT_ATOMS: atom_id res chain seq x y z
N MET A 1 -40.38 -56.31 23.34
CA MET A 1 -40.82 -54.88 23.39
C MET A 1 -39.53 -54.06 23.33
N GLY A 2 -39.07 -53.76 22.13
CA GLY A 2 -37.82 -53.05 21.91
C GLY A 2 -38.11 -51.61 21.49
N LEU A 3 -37.59 -50.64 22.24
CA LEU A 3 -37.64 -49.23 21.91
C LEU A 3 -36.53 -48.90 20.89
N PHE A 4 -36.92 -48.48 19.70
CA PHE A 4 -36.04 -47.84 18.73
C PHE A 4 -35.92 -46.34 19.07
N PHE A 5 -34.75 -45.89 19.54
CA PHE A 5 -34.39 -44.48 19.59
C PHE A 5 -33.93 -44.04 18.20
N LYS A 6 -34.70 -43.19 17.53
CA LYS A 6 -34.28 -42.45 16.33
C LYS A 6 -33.47 -41.21 16.76
N TYR A 7 -32.17 -41.22 16.49
CA TYR A 7 -31.38 -40.00 16.56
C TYR A 7 -31.67 -39.13 15.33
N ILE A 8 -32.28 -37.97 15.56
CA ILE A 8 -32.37 -36.91 14.56
C ILE A 8 -31.06 -36.14 14.66
N ILE A 9 -30.17 -36.30 13.68
CA ILE A 9 -28.99 -35.45 13.50
C ILE A 9 -29.47 -34.15 12.80
N LEU A 10 -29.57 -33.06 13.57
CA LEU A 10 -29.76 -31.73 13.00
C LEU A 10 -28.43 -31.31 12.38
N PHE A 11 -28.33 -31.34 11.07
CA PHE A 11 -27.27 -30.61 10.34
C PHE A 11 -27.67 -29.12 10.39
N SER A 12 -26.98 -28.32 11.23
CA SER A 12 -27.00 -26.89 11.07
C SER A 12 -26.14 -26.58 9.84
N LEU A 13 -26.76 -26.30 8.71
CA LEU A 13 -26.10 -25.61 7.60
C LEU A 13 -25.82 -24.18 8.11
N THR A 14 -24.60 -23.91 8.56
CA THR A 14 -24.09 -22.55 8.59
C THR A 14 -23.93 -22.15 7.14
N MET A 15 -24.85 -21.34 6.63
CA MET A 15 -24.60 -20.59 5.41
C MET A 15 -23.42 -19.66 5.75
N VAL A 16 -22.25 -19.99 5.27
CA VAL A 16 -21.17 -19.01 5.12
C VAL A 16 -21.73 -18.07 4.04
N GLY A 17 -22.22 -16.91 4.45
CA GLY A 17 -22.59 -15.85 3.52
C GLY A 17 -21.34 -15.55 2.69
N ALA A 18 -21.47 -15.45 1.38
CA ALA A 18 -20.40 -14.89 0.55
C ALA A 18 -20.02 -13.53 1.16
N GLN A 19 -18.76 -13.32 1.43
CA GLN A 19 -18.27 -12.04 1.92
C GLN A 19 -18.42 -11.08 0.73
N THR A 20 -19.33 -10.13 0.84
CA THR A 20 -19.46 -9.01 -0.10
C THR A 20 -18.64 -7.86 0.41
N LEU A 21 -18.08 -7.05 -0.51
CA LEU A 21 -17.39 -5.82 -0.14
C LEU A 21 -18.36 -4.86 0.55
N ASP A 22 -17.89 -4.16 1.56
CA ASP A 22 -18.62 -3.04 2.15
C ASP A 22 -18.61 -1.86 1.16
N GLU A 23 -19.75 -1.16 1.03
CA GLU A 23 -19.91 0.00 0.14
C GLU A 23 -18.96 1.18 0.51
N ARG A 24 -18.29 1.11 1.65
CA ARG A 24 -17.31 2.11 2.08
C ARG A 24 -16.01 2.05 1.30
N TYR A 25 -15.69 0.92 0.68
CA TYR A 25 -14.49 0.78 -0.15
C TYR A 25 -14.70 1.42 -1.52
N HIS A 26 -13.83 2.36 -1.87
CA HIS A 26 -13.88 3.05 -3.17
C HIS A 26 -13.44 2.14 -4.32
N THR A 27 -14.25 2.09 -5.35
CA THR A 27 -13.82 1.61 -6.67
C THR A 27 -12.80 2.56 -7.30
N TYR A 28 -12.05 2.11 -8.31
CA TYR A 28 -11.10 3.00 -8.98
C TYR A 28 -11.80 4.16 -9.72
N ASP A 29 -12.97 3.92 -10.28
CA ASP A 29 -13.76 4.98 -10.92
C ASP A 29 -14.22 6.05 -9.91
N GLU A 30 -14.64 5.66 -8.72
CA GLU A 30 -14.98 6.61 -7.65
C GLU A 30 -13.77 7.40 -7.15
N ILE A 31 -12.57 6.79 -7.13
CA ILE A 31 -11.32 7.52 -6.85
C ILE A 31 -11.08 8.59 -7.92
N ILE A 32 -11.20 8.24 -9.21
CA ILE A 32 -11.05 9.21 -10.31
C ILE A 32 -12.07 10.36 -10.19
N GLU A 33 -13.34 10.04 -9.94
CA GLU A 33 -14.41 11.03 -9.78
C GLU A 33 -14.16 11.95 -8.56
N LEU A 34 -13.69 11.41 -7.45
CA LEU A 34 -13.31 12.18 -6.27
C LEU A 34 -12.17 13.17 -6.59
N LEU A 35 -11.09 12.68 -7.20
CA LEU A 35 -9.93 13.50 -7.53
C LEU A 35 -10.26 14.59 -8.57
N ASP A 36 -11.07 14.26 -9.58
CA ASP A 36 -11.56 15.24 -10.55
C ASP A 36 -12.44 16.30 -9.87
N SER A 37 -13.34 15.88 -9.00
CA SER A 37 -14.19 16.80 -8.22
C SER A 37 -13.36 17.77 -7.38
N LEU A 38 -12.35 17.26 -6.65
CA LEU A 38 -11.46 18.08 -5.81
C LEU A 38 -10.62 19.06 -6.63
N SER A 39 -10.17 18.66 -7.83
CA SER A 39 -9.42 19.51 -8.77
C SER A 39 -10.22 20.71 -9.25
N ASN A 40 -11.56 20.64 -9.22
CA ASN A 40 -12.46 21.70 -9.62
C ASN A 40 -12.88 22.63 -8.46
N VAL A 41 -12.41 22.38 -7.23
CA VAL A 41 -12.69 23.25 -6.08
C VAL A 41 -11.77 24.47 -6.11
N GLU A 42 -12.34 25.67 -6.27
CA GLU A 42 -11.60 26.93 -6.41
C GLU A 42 -10.60 27.17 -5.27
N SER A 43 -10.96 26.83 -4.04
CA SER A 43 -10.09 27.01 -2.86
C SER A 43 -8.91 26.03 -2.80
N TYR A 44 -8.89 24.99 -3.64
CA TYR A 44 -7.82 24.00 -3.66
C TYR A 44 -6.85 24.17 -4.84
N GLN A 45 -7.14 25.04 -5.79
CA GLN A 45 -6.39 25.16 -7.04
C GLN A 45 -4.89 25.38 -6.88
N ASP A 46 -4.45 26.09 -5.85
CA ASP A 46 -3.02 26.31 -5.58
C ASP A 46 -2.41 25.18 -4.74
N TRP A 47 -3.25 24.45 -4.00
CA TRP A 47 -2.81 23.46 -2.98
C TRP A 47 -2.86 22.01 -3.46
N PHE A 48 -3.53 21.75 -4.55
CA PHE A 48 -3.89 20.42 -4.99
C PHE A 48 -3.61 20.21 -6.48
N LEU A 49 -2.81 19.20 -6.78
CA LEU A 49 -2.51 18.78 -8.15
C LEU A 49 -2.74 17.28 -8.29
N VAL A 50 -3.45 16.86 -9.30
CA VAL A 50 -3.52 15.46 -9.73
C VAL A 50 -2.64 15.27 -10.96
N ASP A 51 -1.76 14.29 -10.91
CA ASP A 51 -0.86 13.93 -12.00
C ASP A 51 -1.02 12.46 -12.37
N THR A 52 -0.86 12.16 -13.66
CA THR A 52 -0.82 10.78 -14.15
C THR A 52 0.63 10.32 -14.22
N ILE A 53 1.05 9.54 -13.25
CA ILE A 53 2.44 9.08 -13.11
C ILE A 53 2.77 7.86 -13.99
N GLY A 54 1.76 7.23 -14.59
CA GLY A 54 1.91 6.07 -15.46
C GLY A 54 0.58 5.44 -15.79
N TYR A 55 0.67 4.25 -16.33
CA TYR A 55 -0.50 3.45 -16.74
C TYR A 55 -0.29 2.00 -16.34
N SER A 56 -1.37 1.30 -16.08
CA SER A 56 -1.35 -0.14 -15.81
C SER A 56 -0.90 -0.96 -17.02
N ASN A 57 -0.45 -2.18 -16.78
CA ASN A 57 0.26 -2.95 -17.80
C ASN A 57 -0.66 -3.50 -18.90
N GLN A 58 -1.81 -4.03 -18.54
CA GLN A 58 -2.70 -4.75 -19.45
C GLN A 58 -3.81 -3.86 -20.05
N GLU A 59 -4.54 -3.13 -19.21
CA GLU A 59 -5.72 -2.35 -19.62
C GLU A 59 -5.39 -0.88 -19.84
N ASN A 60 -4.17 -0.46 -19.54
CA ASN A 60 -3.72 0.91 -19.72
C ASN A 60 -4.55 1.94 -18.93
N ILE A 61 -4.97 1.56 -17.70
CA ILE A 61 -5.66 2.43 -16.76
C ILE A 61 -4.65 3.45 -16.20
N PRO A 62 -4.96 4.75 -16.14
CA PRO A 62 -4.03 5.72 -15.57
C PRO A 62 -3.74 5.40 -14.09
N ILE A 63 -2.50 5.59 -13.66
CA ILE A 63 -2.10 5.56 -12.25
C ILE A 63 -1.94 7.00 -11.81
N LEU A 64 -2.74 7.41 -10.82
CA LEU A 64 -2.85 8.79 -10.39
C LEU A 64 -2.05 9.03 -9.11
N ALA A 65 -1.36 10.16 -9.06
CA ALA A 65 -0.76 10.71 -7.87
C ALA A 65 -1.33 12.09 -7.58
N VAL A 66 -1.52 12.39 -6.31
CA VAL A 66 -1.92 13.70 -5.82
C VAL A 66 -0.71 14.35 -5.17
N LYS A 67 -0.48 15.63 -5.47
CA LYS A 67 0.45 16.47 -4.73
C LYS A 67 -0.33 17.53 -3.95
N ILE A 68 -0.04 17.65 -2.66
CA ILE A 68 -0.58 18.68 -1.76
C ILE A 68 0.58 19.48 -1.21
N SER A 69 0.56 20.81 -1.46
CA SER A 69 1.56 21.78 -1.04
C SER A 69 0.98 23.18 -1.23
N ASP A 70 1.53 24.21 -0.62
CA ASP A 70 1.05 25.59 -0.83
C ASP A 70 1.31 26.12 -2.25
N ASN A 71 2.17 25.46 -3.00
CA ASN A 71 2.42 25.69 -4.44
C ASN A 71 2.43 24.36 -5.21
N ALA A 72 1.32 23.62 -5.22
CA ALA A 72 1.25 22.26 -5.74
C ALA A 72 1.76 22.10 -7.18
N HIS A 73 1.64 23.15 -8.01
CA HIS A 73 2.05 23.15 -9.41
C HIS A 73 3.53 23.46 -9.65
N ILE A 74 4.29 23.74 -8.60
CA ILE A 74 5.71 24.08 -8.69
C ILE A 74 6.52 23.05 -7.87
N LYS A 75 7.69 22.68 -8.35
CA LYS A 75 8.65 21.90 -7.56
C LYS A 75 9.48 22.86 -6.71
N GLU A 76 9.34 22.74 -5.41
CA GLU A 76 10.01 23.60 -4.44
C GLU A 76 11.19 22.90 -3.76
N ASP A 77 12.05 23.68 -3.11
CA ASP A 77 13.13 23.16 -2.25
C ASP A 77 12.59 22.84 -0.85
N GLU A 78 11.64 21.88 -0.82
CA GLU A 78 10.97 21.43 0.38
C GLU A 78 11.14 19.91 0.56
N PRO A 79 11.10 19.42 1.82
CA PRO A 79 11.07 17.99 2.07
C PRO A 79 9.80 17.36 1.46
N ARG A 80 9.95 16.14 0.93
CA ARG A 80 8.85 15.41 0.29
C ARG A 80 8.52 14.13 1.05
N ALA A 81 7.23 13.84 1.14
CA ALA A 81 6.73 12.58 1.68
C ALA A 81 5.79 11.91 0.67
N LEU A 82 5.80 10.56 0.63
CA LEU A 82 4.96 9.77 -0.26
C LEU A 82 4.14 8.76 0.54
N PHE A 83 2.84 8.68 0.25
CA PHE A 83 1.93 7.68 0.79
C PHE A 83 1.28 6.91 -0.35
N VAL A 84 1.49 5.59 -0.40
CA VAL A 84 0.91 4.68 -1.40
C VAL A 84 -0.13 3.81 -0.74
N GLY A 85 -1.39 3.93 -1.15
CA GLY A 85 -2.52 3.27 -0.48
C GLY A 85 -2.63 1.78 -0.78
N GLN A 86 -2.31 1.37 -2.01
CA GLN A 86 -2.50 -0.03 -2.43
C GLN A 86 -1.48 -0.43 -3.49
N VAL A 87 -0.91 -1.62 -3.32
CA VAL A 87 -0.04 -2.31 -4.28
C VAL A 87 -0.60 -3.70 -4.61
N HIS A 88 -1.01 -4.47 -3.60
CA HIS A 88 -1.68 -5.74 -3.81
C HIS A 88 -3.18 -5.53 -3.97
N ALA A 89 -3.77 -6.24 -4.92
CA ALA A 89 -5.16 -6.03 -5.32
C ALA A 89 -6.16 -6.18 -4.17
N GLU A 90 -6.00 -7.20 -3.34
CA GLU A 90 -6.90 -7.52 -2.21
C GLU A 90 -6.73 -6.60 -0.99
N GLU A 91 -5.66 -5.82 -0.93
CA GLU A 91 -5.28 -5.04 0.25
C GLU A 91 -5.80 -3.59 0.11
N ILE A 92 -7.13 -3.45 -0.02
CA ILE A 92 -7.79 -2.19 -0.39
C ILE A 92 -7.97 -1.22 0.78
N LEU A 93 -7.81 -1.67 2.02
CA LEU A 93 -8.00 -0.84 3.21
C LEU A 93 -7.06 0.38 3.24
N GLY A 94 -5.84 0.23 2.72
CA GLY A 94 -4.88 1.33 2.65
C GLY A 94 -5.30 2.46 1.70
N ILE A 95 -6.16 2.19 0.70
CA ILE A 95 -6.77 3.23 -0.15
C ILE A 95 -7.59 4.18 0.72
N GLU A 96 -8.45 3.63 1.57
CA GLU A 96 -9.32 4.40 2.44
C GLU A 96 -8.52 5.26 3.43
N VAL A 97 -7.42 4.69 3.96
CA VAL A 97 -6.51 5.41 4.86
C VAL A 97 -5.91 6.65 4.18
N VAL A 98 -5.41 6.51 2.96
CA VAL A 98 -4.75 7.65 2.29
C VAL A 98 -5.74 8.66 1.72
N LEU A 99 -6.93 8.22 1.27
CA LEU A 99 -7.98 9.13 0.81
C LEU A 99 -8.53 9.98 1.95
N ASP A 100 -8.80 9.37 3.10
CA ASP A 100 -9.28 10.09 4.27
C ASP A 100 -8.21 11.06 4.80
N PHE A 101 -6.95 10.65 4.83
CA PHE A 101 -5.84 11.54 5.20
C PHE A 101 -5.68 12.70 4.21
N MET A 102 -5.88 12.47 2.92
CA MET A 102 -5.92 13.53 1.91
C MET A 102 -7.00 14.57 2.22
N MET A 103 -8.19 14.11 2.62
CA MET A 103 -9.28 15.00 3.00
C MET A 103 -8.96 15.78 4.27
N ASP A 104 -8.34 15.16 5.29
CA ASP A 104 -7.89 15.86 6.49
C ASP A 104 -6.85 16.96 6.19
N LEU A 105 -6.00 16.76 5.18
CA LEU A 105 -5.07 17.80 4.72
C LEU A 105 -5.78 18.96 4.00
N LEU A 106 -6.79 18.67 3.20
CA LEU A 106 -7.51 19.69 2.40
C LEU A 106 -8.54 20.44 3.21
N ASP A 107 -9.33 19.74 4.01
CA ASP A 107 -10.42 20.28 4.86
C ASP A 107 -10.29 19.78 6.31
N PRO A 108 -9.26 20.22 7.02
CA PRO A 108 -8.97 19.73 8.36
C PRO A 108 -10.04 20.13 9.38
N ARG A 109 -10.22 19.31 10.39
CA ARG A 109 -11.04 19.67 11.57
C ARG A 109 -10.54 20.97 12.20
N PRO A 110 -11.42 21.76 12.84
CA PRO A 110 -11.02 23.05 13.42
C PRO A 110 -9.85 22.97 14.41
N GLU A 111 -9.75 21.89 15.18
CA GLU A 111 -8.65 21.65 16.12
C GLU A 111 -7.31 21.36 15.41
N ASP A 112 -7.34 20.76 14.24
CA ASP A 112 -6.15 20.37 13.46
C ASP A 112 -5.76 21.40 12.40
N PHE A 113 -6.61 22.43 12.18
CA PHE A 113 -6.49 23.39 11.09
C PHE A 113 -5.10 24.03 10.99
N ASN A 114 -4.58 24.53 12.11
CA ASN A 114 -3.27 25.19 12.12
C ASN A 114 -2.14 24.19 11.83
N HIS A 115 -2.25 22.99 12.36
CA HIS A 115 -1.24 21.95 12.17
C HIS A 115 -1.18 21.49 10.71
N MET A 116 -2.33 21.13 10.14
CA MET A 116 -2.39 20.69 8.74
C MET A 116 -1.92 21.79 7.77
N ASN A 117 -2.23 23.06 8.05
CA ASN A 117 -1.72 24.17 7.24
C ASN A 117 -0.19 24.34 7.35
N ILE A 118 0.40 24.13 8.51
CA ILE A 118 1.86 24.12 8.67
C ILE A 118 2.46 23.00 7.80
N LEU A 119 1.92 21.79 7.88
CA LEU A 119 2.42 20.66 7.10
C LEU A 119 2.37 20.95 5.59
N LYS A 120 1.25 21.45 5.09
CA LYS A 120 1.09 21.80 3.66
C LYS A 120 1.98 22.94 3.20
N SER A 121 2.36 23.85 4.10
CA SER A 121 3.17 25.05 3.77
C SER A 121 4.68 24.82 3.83
N TYR A 122 5.12 23.64 4.27
CA TYR A 122 6.54 23.33 4.40
C TYR A 122 6.90 21.96 3.81
N LEU A 123 5.95 21.29 3.11
CA LEU A 123 6.15 19.97 2.55
C LEU A 123 5.45 19.85 1.20
N GLU A 124 6.06 19.11 0.31
CA GLU A 124 5.35 18.50 -0.82
C GLU A 124 4.88 17.10 -0.41
N ILE A 125 3.56 16.94 -0.19
CA ILE A 125 2.95 15.68 0.26
C ILE A 125 2.35 14.99 -0.98
N TRP A 126 2.86 13.79 -1.28
CA TRP A 126 2.40 13.00 -2.41
C TRP A 126 1.60 11.79 -1.95
N ILE A 127 0.49 11.52 -2.62
CA ILE A 127 -0.42 10.41 -2.33
C ILE A 127 -0.72 9.68 -3.64
N VAL A 128 -0.50 8.37 -3.66
CA VAL A 128 -0.93 7.46 -4.73
C VAL A 128 -2.00 6.54 -4.14
N PRO A 129 -3.29 6.77 -4.40
CA PRO A 129 -4.34 5.96 -3.80
C PRO A 129 -4.22 4.48 -4.15
N SER A 130 -4.00 4.17 -5.43
CA SER A 130 -3.76 2.81 -5.89
C SER A 130 -2.64 2.79 -6.94
N ALA A 131 -1.64 1.93 -6.73
CA ALA A 131 -0.63 1.63 -7.73
C ALA A 131 -1.02 0.41 -8.60
N ASN A 132 -2.14 -0.26 -8.32
CA ASN A 132 -2.61 -1.45 -9.01
C ASN A 132 -4.11 -1.35 -9.36
N PRO A 133 -4.50 -0.42 -10.24
CA PRO A 133 -5.92 -0.19 -10.55
C PRO A 133 -6.59 -1.40 -11.22
N GLU A 134 -5.86 -2.16 -12.03
CA GLU A 134 -6.43 -3.37 -12.66
C GLU A 134 -6.72 -4.47 -11.65
N GLY A 135 -5.80 -4.69 -10.70
CA GLY A 135 -6.02 -5.64 -9.62
C GLY A 135 -7.16 -5.20 -8.70
N LEU A 136 -7.26 -3.90 -8.41
CA LEU A 136 -8.37 -3.33 -7.65
C LEU A 136 -9.72 -3.66 -8.30
N ASN A 137 -9.82 -3.55 -9.61
CA ASN A 137 -11.04 -3.89 -10.35
C ASN A 137 -11.40 -5.38 -10.23
N VAL A 138 -10.41 -6.30 -10.21
CA VAL A 138 -10.71 -7.74 -9.99
C VAL A 138 -11.42 -7.96 -8.66
N VAL A 139 -11.01 -7.25 -7.63
CA VAL A 139 -11.60 -7.36 -6.29
C VAL A 139 -12.98 -6.71 -6.23
N HIS A 140 -13.14 -5.52 -6.79
CA HIS A 140 -14.43 -4.81 -6.81
C HIS A 140 -15.48 -5.47 -7.70
N ASP A 141 -15.07 -6.09 -8.80
CA ASP A 141 -15.94 -6.91 -9.64
C ASP A 141 -16.30 -8.25 -8.99
N GLU A 142 -15.83 -8.49 -7.77
CA GLU A 142 -16.01 -9.73 -6.99
C GLU A 142 -15.60 -10.99 -7.77
N LEU A 143 -14.66 -10.86 -8.71
CA LEU A 143 -14.13 -12.00 -9.45
C LEU A 143 -13.27 -12.87 -8.54
N ASP A 144 -12.38 -12.26 -7.76
CA ASP A 144 -11.62 -12.91 -6.71
C ASP A 144 -11.25 -11.90 -5.61
N LEU A 145 -11.90 -12.00 -4.45
CA LEU A 145 -11.62 -11.14 -3.28
C LEU A 145 -10.25 -11.42 -2.63
N THR A 146 -9.57 -12.45 -3.05
CA THR A 146 -8.23 -12.82 -2.57
C THR A 146 -7.14 -12.58 -3.62
N TYR A 147 -7.49 -11.94 -4.74
CA TYR A 147 -6.56 -11.62 -5.81
C TYR A 147 -5.47 -10.66 -5.32
N ARG A 148 -4.19 -10.98 -5.61
CA ARG A 148 -3.06 -10.23 -5.07
C ARG A 148 -2.30 -9.41 -6.13
N LYS A 149 -2.15 -9.95 -7.33
CA LYS A 149 -1.23 -9.48 -8.38
C LYS A 149 -1.84 -8.36 -9.24
N ASN A 150 -1.11 -7.89 -10.25
CA ASN A 150 -1.70 -7.15 -11.37
C ASN A 150 -2.28 -8.10 -12.41
N LYS A 151 -2.80 -7.60 -13.55
CA LYS A 151 -3.46 -8.41 -14.57
C LYS A 151 -2.59 -8.71 -15.80
N THR A 152 -1.28 -8.66 -15.70
CA THR A 152 -0.42 -8.97 -16.84
C THR A 152 -0.71 -10.37 -17.38
N ASP A 153 -1.07 -10.45 -18.66
CA ASP A 153 -1.47 -11.68 -19.33
C ASP A 153 -0.24 -12.55 -19.67
N PHE A 154 -0.20 -13.74 -19.12
CA PHE A 154 0.76 -14.79 -19.43
C PHE A 154 0.02 -16.00 -19.99
N SER A 155 0.66 -16.70 -20.92
CA SER A 155 0.07 -17.90 -21.49
C SER A 155 0.25 -19.12 -20.58
N SER A 156 -0.84 -19.80 -20.25
CA SER A 156 -0.83 -21.08 -19.54
C SER A 156 -0.14 -22.23 -20.30
N SER A 157 0.07 -22.09 -21.61
CA SER A 157 0.60 -23.13 -22.47
C SER A 157 1.84 -22.75 -23.27
N GLY A 158 2.45 -21.60 -22.99
CA GLY A 158 3.63 -21.14 -23.72
C GLY A 158 3.97 -19.69 -23.42
N PRO A 159 5.00 -19.14 -24.07
CA PRO A 159 5.52 -17.80 -23.75
C PRO A 159 4.72 -16.64 -24.38
N VAL A 160 3.62 -16.93 -25.07
CA VAL A 160 2.83 -15.92 -25.78
C VAL A 160 1.54 -15.67 -25.01
N PRO A 161 1.26 -14.43 -24.59
CA PRO A 161 -0.01 -14.06 -24.00
C PRO A 161 -1.19 -14.45 -24.88
N ASN A 162 -2.28 -14.87 -24.28
CA ASN A 162 -3.47 -15.37 -25.01
C ASN A 162 -4.58 -14.31 -25.08
N GLY A 163 -4.43 -13.16 -24.40
CA GLY A 163 -5.40 -12.07 -24.36
C GLY A 163 -6.60 -12.35 -23.46
N VAL A 164 -6.51 -13.36 -22.61
CA VAL A 164 -7.55 -13.73 -21.65
C VAL A 164 -6.93 -13.71 -20.26
N PHE A 165 -7.62 -13.07 -19.33
CA PHE A 165 -7.25 -13.09 -17.93
C PHE A 165 -7.58 -14.46 -17.33
N ASP A 166 -6.54 -15.25 -17.08
CA ASP A 166 -6.63 -16.60 -16.55
C ASP A 166 -6.44 -16.59 -15.04
N TYR A 167 -7.47 -16.89 -14.27
CA TYR A 167 -7.40 -16.97 -12.83
C TYR A 167 -8.16 -18.20 -12.29
N GLU A 168 -7.78 -18.65 -11.10
CA GLU A 168 -8.36 -19.83 -10.43
C GLU A 168 -8.77 -19.48 -8.99
N PRO A 169 -9.99 -18.94 -8.79
CA PRO A 169 -10.41 -18.41 -7.49
C PRO A 169 -10.50 -19.47 -6.40
N SER A 170 -10.61 -20.77 -6.76
CA SER A 170 -10.69 -21.84 -5.76
C SER A 170 -9.41 -22.05 -4.96
N ILE A 171 -8.28 -21.58 -5.49
CA ILE A 171 -6.98 -21.62 -4.84
C ILE A 171 -6.46 -20.23 -4.47
N GLY A 172 -7.26 -19.18 -4.74
CA GLY A 172 -6.89 -17.79 -4.51
C GLY A 172 -5.74 -17.32 -5.41
N ASN A 173 -5.60 -17.90 -6.60
CA ASN A 173 -4.51 -17.69 -7.53
C ASN A 173 -4.95 -17.79 -8.96
N ASP A 174 -4.05 -17.37 -9.82
CA ASP A 174 -4.19 -17.44 -11.26
C ASP A 174 -2.82 -17.55 -11.94
N ILE A 175 -2.83 -17.85 -13.23
CA ILE A 175 -1.61 -17.97 -14.04
C ILE A 175 -1.08 -16.59 -14.39
N ASP A 176 -1.98 -15.62 -14.58
CA ASP A 176 -1.64 -14.27 -14.95
C ASP A 176 -1.19 -13.43 -13.74
N GLY A 177 -0.59 -12.31 -14.06
CA GLY A 177 -0.21 -11.30 -13.10
C GLY A 177 1.17 -11.49 -12.46
N VAL A 178 1.66 -10.39 -11.93
CA VAL A 178 2.93 -10.27 -11.19
C VAL A 178 2.64 -9.66 -9.83
N ASP A 179 3.28 -10.18 -8.79
CA ASP A 179 3.33 -9.52 -7.49
C ASP A 179 4.19 -8.26 -7.60
N LEU A 180 3.56 -7.10 -7.64
CA LEU A 180 4.23 -5.82 -7.81
C LEU A 180 5.25 -5.55 -6.69
N ASN A 181 5.01 -6.06 -5.46
CA ASN A 181 5.95 -5.97 -4.35
C ASN A 181 7.03 -7.08 -4.39
N ARG A 182 7.28 -7.65 -5.56
CA ARG A 182 8.41 -8.52 -5.91
C ARG A 182 9.12 -8.05 -7.18
N ASN A 183 8.61 -7.04 -7.85
CA ASN A 183 9.06 -6.61 -9.18
C ASN A 183 10.14 -5.51 -9.14
N PHE A 184 10.49 -4.98 -7.97
CA PHE A 184 11.56 -3.99 -7.81
C PHE A 184 12.96 -4.63 -7.91
N SER A 185 13.94 -3.91 -8.47
CA SER A 185 15.24 -4.48 -8.84
C SER A 185 16.09 -4.96 -7.67
N PHE A 186 15.95 -4.36 -6.48
CA PHE A 186 16.82 -4.70 -5.36
C PHE A 186 16.54 -6.09 -4.82
N ASN A 187 17.52 -6.98 -4.95
CA ASN A 187 17.42 -8.40 -4.60
C ASN A 187 16.34 -9.19 -5.35
N TRP A 188 15.89 -8.70 -6.48
CA TRP A 188 14.87 -9.35 -7.30
C TRP A 188 15.19 -10.80 -7.63
N THR A 189 16.47 -11.14 -7.84
CA THR A 189 16.91 -12.51 -8.16
C THR A 189 16.59 -13.55 -7.12
N PHE A 190 16.24 -13.14 -5.91
CA PHE A 190 15.84 -14.03 -4.82
C PHE A 190 14.31 -14.17 -4.69
N GLY A 191 13.55 -13.51 -5.54
CA GLY A 191 12.10 -13.62 -5.60
C GLY A 191 11.64 -14.92 -6.25
N ASP A 192 10.34 -15.17 -6.16
CA ASP A 192 9.70 -16.34 -6.75
C ASP A 192 9.67 -16.25 -8.28
N THR A 193 9.99 -17.34 -8.93
CA THR A 193 10.08 -17.43 -10.40
C THR A 193 8.99 -18.28 -11.04
N PHE A 194 8.08 -18.85 -10.24
CA PHE A 194 7.06 -19.75 -10.74
C PHE A 194 5.84 -18.98 -11.26
N LEU A 195 5.39 -19.34 -12.45
CA LEU A 195 4.12 -18.93 -13.05
C LEU A 195 3.08 -20.04 -12.96
N VAL A 196 3.52 -21.28 -12.77
CA VAL A 196 2.67 -22.45 -12.84
C VAL A 196 2.35 -22.94 -11.44
N PHE A 197 1.08 -23.29 -11.21
CA PHE A 197 0.63 -23.85 -9.95
C PHE A 197 1.47 -25.07 -9.54
N ASP A 198 1.96 -25.04 -8.34
CA ASP A 198 2.61 -26.18 -7.67
C ASP A 198 1.68 -26.72 -6.59
N GLU A 199 1.09 -27.90 -6.83
CA GLU A 199 0.18 -28.55 -5.89
C GLU A 199 0.80 -28.82 -4.52
N SER A 200 2.14 -28.85 -4.43
CA SER A 200 2.86 -29.07 -3.17
C SER A 200 2.92 -27.84 -2.28
N ASP A 201 2.68 -26.63 -2.81
CA ASP A 201 2.86 -25.37 -2.11
C ASP A 201 1.65 -24.42 -2.17
N TYR A 202 0.48 -24.95 -2.44
CA TYR A 202 -0.81 -24.25 -2.33
C TYR A 202 -0.81 -22.80 -2.85
N GLY A 203 -0.24 -22.59 -4.00
CA GLY A 203 -0.32 -21.29 -4.63
C GLY A 203 0.62 -20.22 -4.10
N SER A 204 1.44 -20.48 -3.06
CA SER A 204 2.37 -19.48 -2.56
C SER A 204 3.30 -18.95 -3.65
N HIS A 205 3.70 -19.78 -4.60
CA HIS A 205 4.49 -19.37 -5.75
C HIS A 205 3.68 -18.60 -6.79
N TYR A 206 2.42 -18.93 -6.95
CA TYR A 206 1.52 -18.20 -7.82
C TYR A 206 1.39 -16.74 -7.40
N ASP A 207 1.08 -16.53 -6.14
CA ASP A 207 0.84 -15.21 -5.59
C ASP A 207 2.08 -14.32 -5.60
N TYR A 208 3.27 -14.91 -5.54
CA TYR A 208 4.53 -14.18 -5.35
C TYR A 208 5.42 -14.15 -6.59
N TYR A 209 4.85 -14.45 -7.76
CA TYR A 209 5.63 -14.36 -8.99
C TYR A 209 6.19 -12.97 -9.21
N ARG A 210 7.51 -12.88 -9.35
CA ARG A 210 8.27 -11.63 -9.41
C ARG A 210 8.29 -10.92 -10.77
N GLY A 211 7.67 -11.52 -11.80
CA GLY A 211 7.82 -11.09 -13.18
C GLY A 211 9.06 -11.67 -13.89
N PRO A 212 9.15 -11.53 -15.22
CA PRO A 212 10.26 -12.07 -16.02
C PRO A 212 11.58 -11.31 -15.80
N GLU A 213 11.52 -10.03 -15.45
CA GLU A 213 12.65 -9.16 -15.15
C GLU A 213 12.27 -8.09 -14.12
N PRO A 214 13.25 -7.45 -13.45
CA PRO A 214 12.95 -6.35 -12.56
C PRO A 214 12.31 -5.20 -13.34
N PHE A 215 11.27 -4.61 -12.76
CA PHE A 215 10.49 -3.55 -13.41
C PHE A 215 9.90 -3.98 -14.77
N SER A 216 9.47 -5.25 -14.88
CA SER A 216 8.71 -5.69 -16.04
C SER A 216 7.32 -5.04 -16.09
N GLU A 217 6.78 -4.62 -14.94
CA GLU A 217 5.43 -4.10 -14.80
C GLU A 217 5.42 -2.57 -14.83
N LYS A 218 4.53 -1.99 -15.63
CA LYS A 218 4.39 -0.53 -15.76
C LYS A 218 3.99 0.14 -14.46
N GLU A 219 3.23 -0.52 -13.62
CA GLU A 219 2.83 -0.08 -12.29
C GLU A 219 4.06 0.11 -11.38
N ALA A 220 4.97 -0.85 -11.39
CA ALA A 220 6.23 -0.75 -10.65
C ALA A 220 7.15 0.34 -11.22
N ILE A 221 7.15 0.51 -12.55
CA ILE A 221 7.87 1.59 -13.24
C ILE A 221 7.32 2.96 -12.83
N ALA A 222 6.01 3.13 -12.79
CA ALA A 222 5.37 4.40 -12.42
C ALA A 222 5.80 4.85 -11.01
N ILE A 223 5.76 3.95 -10.03
CA ILE A 223 6.21 4.24 -8.67
C ILE A 223 7.72 4.49 -8.60
N ARG A 224 8.53 3.73 -9.35
CA ARG A 224 9.97 3.93 -9.46
C ARG A 224 10.31 5.34 -9.98
N ASP A 225 9.69 5.72 -11.08
CA ASP A 225 9.99 6.99 -11.76
C ASP A 225 9.55 8.17 -10.89
N LEU A 226 8.37 8.10 -10.26
CA LEU A 226 7.92 9.07 -9.27
C LEU A 226 8.95 9.22 -8.12
N ALA A 227 9.48 8.10 -7.62
CA ALA A 227 10.47 8.11 -6.54
C ALA A 227 11.80 8.74 -6.95
N LEU A 228 12.28 8.43 -8.16
CA LEU A 228 13.55 8.95 -8.68
C LEU A 228 13.47 10.44 -9.06
N GLU A 229 12.27 10.94 -9.39
CA GLU A 229 12.07 12.34 -9.74
C GLU A 229 11.93 13.26 -8.52
N ASN A 230 11.48 12.72 -7.37
CA ASN A 230 11.04 13.57 -6.26
C ASN A 230 11.86 13.48 -4.97
N ASP A 231 12.80 12.55 -4.82
CA ASP A 231 13.71 12.46 -3.65
C ASP A 231 12.98 12.50 -2.29
N PHE A 232 12.07 11.59 -2.06
CA PHE A 232 11.27 11.54 -0.83
C PHE A 232 12.13 11.30 0.42
N VAL A 233 11.91 12.07 1.48
CA VAL A 233 12.54 11.87 2.79
C VAL A 233 11.91 10.67 3.49
N PHE A 234 10.57 10.65 3.52
CA PHE A 234 9.78 9.55 4.05
C PHE A 234 8.81 9.04 3.02
N SER A 235 8.58 7.74 3.05
CA SER A 235 7.49 7.12 2.31
C SER A 235 6.85 5.98 3.10
N VAL A 236 5.56 5.79 2.85
CA VAL A 236 4.77 4.68 3.40
C VAL A 236 4.07 3.97 2.26
N VAL A 237 4.12 2.65 2.27
CA VAL A 237 3.25 1.81 1.46
C VAL A 237 2.32 1.03 2.39
N TRP A 238 1.03 1.20 2.16
CA TRP A 238 0.01 0.51 2.93
C TRP A 238 -0.22 -0.88 2.38
N HIS A 239 -0.31 -1.81 3.28
CA HIS A 239 -0.64 -3.21 3.06
C HIS A 239 -1.65 -3.66 4.11
N SER A 240 -2.23 -4.82 3.90
CA SER A 240 -2.98 -5.57 4.91
C SER A 240 -2.70 -7.07 4.75
N SER A 241 -3.09 -7.90 5.70
CA SER A 241 -2.68 -9.29 5.69
C SER A 241 -3.87 -10.24 5.71
N ARG A 242 -3.84 -11.25 4.84
CA ARG A 242 -4.80 -12.37 4.85
C ARG A 242 -4.86 -13.13 6.17
N SER A 243 -3.78 -13.09 6.92
CA SER A 243 -3.68 -13.79 8.19
C SER A 243 -3.23 -12.82 9.28
N GLY A 244 -3.85 -12.86 10.45
CA GLY A 244 -3.46 -12.04 11.60
C GLY A 244 -2.00 -12.16 12.05
N ARG A 245 -1.20 -13.03 11.42
CA ARG A 245 0.23 -13.18 11.72
C ARG A 245 1.06 -11.95 11.37
N LEU A 246 0.71 -11.23 10.29
CA LEU A 246 1.41 -10.02 9.84
C LEU A 246 0.63 -8.75 10.17
N SER A 247 -0.62 -8.85 10.58
CA SER A 247 -1.49 -7.73 10.90
C SER A 247 -0.91 -6.78 11.93
N GLU A 248 -1.26 -5.51 11.81
CA GLU A 248 -0.91 -4.46 12.76
C GLU A 248 0.60 -4.34 13.00
N LYS A 249 1.37 -4.40 11.91
CA LYS A 249 2.83 -4.31 11.93
C LYS A 249 3.36 -3.26 10.96
N VAL A 250 4.46 -2.67 11.38
CA VAL A 250 5.26 -1.75 10.57
C VAL A 250 6.59 -2.40 10.26
N PHE A 251 6.87 -2.62 8.98
CA PHE A 251 8.12 -3.18 8.52
C PHE A 251 9.07 -2.07 8.10
N THR A 252 10.29 -2.13 8.64
CA THR A 252 11.40 -1.28 8.19
C THR A 252 12.29 -2.06 7.22
N SER A 253 13.11 -1.34 6.42
CA SER A 253 14.15 -1.96 5.61
C SER A 253 15.12 -2.72 6.50
N TRP A 254 15.70 -3.62 6.03
CA TRP A 254 16.01 -5.04 6.18
C TRP A 254 16.93 -5.38 7.37
N ASN A 255 16.70 -6.59 7.91
CA ASN A 255 17.64 -7.34 8.72
C ASN A 255 17.62 -8.80 8.26
N TRP A 256 18.35 -9.09 7.17
CA TRP A 256 18.34 -10.42 6.60
C TRP A 256 19.15 -11.40 7.44
N GLU A 257 18.61 -12.59 7.61
CA GLU A 257 19.24 -13.65 8.40
C GLU A 257 19.59 -13.21 9.83
N GLY A 258 18.91 -12.20 10.36
CA GLY A 258 19.08 -11.67 11.71
C GLY A 258 20.40 -10.92 11.97
N SER A 259 21.24 -10.74 10.93
CA SER A 259 22.57 -10.13 11.07
C SER A 259 22.99 -9.19 9.98
N LYS A 260 22.23 -9.10 8.88
CA LYS A 260 22.54 -8.24 7.73
C LYS A 260 21.60 -7.04 7.72
N LEU A 261 21.90 -6.10 8.59
CA LEU A 261 21.12 -4.88 8.77
C LEU A 261 21.32 -3.90 7.59
N ALA A 262 20.26 -3.13 7.30
CA ALA A 262 20.39 -1.91 6.51
C ALA A 262 21.30 -0.90 7.22
N PRO A 263 22.02 -0.02 6.50
CA PRO A 263 22.94 0.94 7.11
C PRO A 263 22.29 1.78 8.23
N ASP A 264 21.12 2.33 8.01
CA ASP A 264 20.39 3.17 8.96
C ASP A 264 19.31 2.42 9.76
N ALA A 265 19.41 1.10 9.87
CA ALA A 265 18.40 0.24 10.49
C ALA A 265 18.00 0.71 11.91
N VAL A 266 18.97 1.17 12.72
CA VAL A 266 18.71 1.64 14.08
C VAL A 266 17.88 2.92 14.07
N LEU A 267 18.19 3.86 13.15
CA LEU A 267 17.42 5.10 12.98
C LEU A 267 16.00 4.79 12.51
N MET A 268 15.87 4.01 11.44
CA MET A 268 14.57 3.62 10.88
C MET A 268 13.69 2.93 11.93
N LYS A 269 14.28 1.97 12.66
CA LYS A 269 13.56 1.26 13.73
C LYS A 269 13.14 2.20 14.85
N GLY A 270 14.01 3.13 15.28
CA GLY A 270 13.70 4.09 16.34
C GLY A 270 12.57 5.07 15.95
N ILE A 271 12.51 5.49 14.68
CA ILE A 271 11.40 6.29 14.17
C ILE A 271 10.12 5.45 14.16
N ALA A 272 10.17 4.22 13.64
CA ALA A 272 9.03 3.31 13.62
C ALA A 272 8.50 3.02 15.02
N ASP A 273 9.36 2.74 16.00
CA ASP A 273 8.96 2.51 17.39
C ASP A 273 8.17 3.70 17.96
N THR A 274 8.56 4.93 17.60
CA THR A 274 7.88 6.12 18.09
C THR A 274 6.48 6.27 17.51
N PHE A 275 6.31 6.09 16.21
CA PHE A 275 4.97 6.28 15.65
C PHE A 275 4.05 5.05 15.83
N THR A 276 4.59 3.85 15.97
CA THR A 276 3.76 2.68 16.31
C THR A 276 3.14 2.79 17.69
N ASP A 277 3.78 3.49 18.63
CA ASP A 277 3.18 3.81 19.94
C ASP A 277 1.92 4.71 19.82
N LEU A 278 1.74 5.39 18.69
CA LEU A 278 0.56 6.21 18.40
C LEU A 278 -0.57 5.44 17.67
N MET A 279 -0.30 4.24 17.22
CA MET A 279 -1.24 3.42 16.44
C MET A 279 -1.81 2.31 17.33
N GLU A 280 -3.03 2.49 17.83
CA GLU A 280 -3.69 1.49 18.65
C GLU A 280 -4.07 0.25 17.82
N THR A 281 -3.99 -0.95 18.42
CA THR A 281 -4.50 -2.18 17.82
C THR A 281 -6.03 -2.20 17.79
N GLU A 282 -6.62 -2.97 16.89
CA GLU A 282 -8.09 -3.07 16.72
C GLU A 282 -8.79 -3.51 17.99
N ASP A 283 -8.16 -4.40 18.77
CA ASP A 283 -8.71 -4.86 20.05
C ASP A 283 -8.52 -3.87 21.22
N GLY A 284 -7.84 -2.75 20.98
CA GLY A 284 -7.56 -1.72 21.99
C GLY A 284 -6.66 -2.17 23.14
N THR A 285 -5.95 -3.29 23.00
CA THR A 285 -5.11 -3.84 24.08
C THR A 285 -3.64 -3.45 23.99
N GLY A 286 -3.22 -2.87 22.87
CA GLY A 286 -1.84 -2.49 22.62
C GLY A 286 -1.70 -1.51 21.47
N THR A 287 -0.48 -1.43 20.94
CA THR A 287 -0.14 -0.64 19.76
C THR A 287 0.51 -1.51 18.69
N TYR A 288 0.61 -1.00 17.48
CA TYR A 288 1.28 -1.67 16.38
C TYR A 288 2.72 -2.02 16.74
N LEU A 289 3.24 -3.07 16.09
CA LEU A 289 4.62 -3.51 16.35
C LEU A 289 5.52 -3.13 15.16
N SER A 290 6.60 -2.43 15.41
CA SER A 290 7.63 -2.23 14.41
C SER A 290 8.57 -3.43 14.35
N VAL A 291 8.87 -3.91 13.13
CA VAL A 291 9.72 -5.06 12.87
C VAL A 291 10.63 -4.81 11.66
N PHE A 292 11.75 -5.53 11.58
CA PHE A 292 12.57 -5.51 10.38
C PHE A 292 12.02 -6.46 9.32
N SER A 293 12.09 -6.06 8.05
CA SER A 293 11.87 -6.96 6.94
C SER A 293 12.95 -8.06 6.92
N GLY A 294 12.52 -9.30 7.02
CA GLY A 294 13.44 -10.45 7.05
C GLY A 294 13.70 -11.09 5.69
N SER A 295 12.92 -10.75 4.67
CA SER A 295 13.05 -11.29 3.31
C SER A 295 13.79 -10.32 2.39
N ARG A 296 14.43 -10.88 1.34
CA ARG A 296 15.12 -10.13 0.28
C ARG A 296 14.67 -10.68 -1.07
N ASN A 297 13.72 -10.02 -1.70
CA ASN A 297 13.09 -10.57 -2.90
C ASN A 297 12.36 -9.51 -3.74
N GLY A 298 13.00 -8.40 -4.05
CA GLY A 298 12.44 -7.40 -4.96
C GLY A 298 11.32 -6.53 -4.35
N LYS A 299 11.37 -6.29 -3.05
CA LYS A 299 10.36 -5.47 -2.36
C LYS A 299 10.54 -3.99 -2.61
N LEU A 300 9.42 -3.31 -2.71
CA LEU A 300 9.31 -1.86 -2.91
C LEU A 300 10.03 -1.09 -1.80
N HIS A 301 9.73 -1.34 -0.51
CA HIS A 301 10.31 -0.57 0.60
C HIS A 301 11.82 -0.75 0.75
N ASP A 302 12.37 -1.92 0.45
CA ASP A 302 13.81 -2.15 0.45
C ASP A 302 14.49 -1.42 -0.71
N TRP A 303 13.85 -1.39 -1.89
CA TRP A 303 14.34 -0.69 -3.06
C TRP A 303 14.37 0.82 -2.85
N PHE A 304 13.31 1.42 -2.32
CA PHE A 304 13.24 2.86 -2.03
C PHE A 304 14.41 3.29 -1.17
N TYR A 305 14.61 2.64 -0.03
CA TYR A 305 15.74 3.00 0.83
C TYR A 305 17.09 2.79 0.14
N ARG A 306 17.25 1.68 -0.58
CA ARG A 306 18.52 1.35 -1.24
C ARG A 306 18.88 2.32 -2.36
N GLU A 307 17.94 2.72 -3.18
CA GLU A 307 18.18 3.49 -4.41
C GLU A 307 18.03 5.00 -4.21
N THR A 308 17.10 5.44 -3.37
CA THR A 308 16.79 6.86 -3.20
C THR A 308 17.22 7.41 -1.84
N GLY A 309 17.52 6.55 -0.87
CA GLY A 309 17.76 6.96 0.52
C GLY A 309 16.50 7.30 1.30
N SER A 310 15.32 7.21 0.70
CA SER A 310 14.04 7.43 1.38
C SER A 310 13.85 6.44 2.51
N ILE A 311 13.55 6.92 3.70
CA ILE A 311 13.14 6.05 4.80
C ILE A 311 11.72 5.62 4.54
N GLN A 312 11.55 4.37 4.09
CA GLN A 312 10.26 3.84 3.76
C GLN A 312 9.80 2.78 4.75
N TYR A 313 8.50 2.84 5.06
CA TYR A 313 7.80 1.86 5.88
C TYR A 313 6.74 1.14 5.08
N LEU A 314 6.64 -0.17 5.29
CA LEU A 314 5.51 -0.97 4.87
C LEU A 314 4.62 -1.18 6.09
N ILE A 315 3.36 -0.77 6.02
CA ILE A 315 2.42 -0.87 7.13
C ILE A 315 1.32 -1.86 6.78
N GLU A 316 1.25 -2.94 7.53
CA GLU A 316 0.16 -3.92 7.49
C GLU A 316 -0.97 -3.41 8.38
N CYS A 317 -1.94 -2.72 7.81
CA CYS A 317 -3.03 -2.10 8.57
C CYS A 317 -4.21 -3.05 8.78
N GLY A 318 -4.90 -2.89 9.90
CA GLY A 318 -6.04 -3.70 10.29
C GLY A 318 -5.69 -5.16 10.59
N THR A 319 -6.70 -5.96 10.86
CA THR A 319 -6.56 -7.39 11.23
C THR A 319 -6.88 -8.34 10.08
N SER A 320 -7.39 -7.85 8.96
CA SER A 320 -7.67 -8.61 7.74
C SER A 320 -7.57 -7.70 6.51
N ASN A 321 -7.42 -8.30 5.32
CA ASN A 321 -7.37 -7.55 4.06
C ASN A 321 -8.65 -6.77 3.78
N LEU A 322 -9.78 -7.41 4.05
CA LEU A 322 -11.09 -6.82 3.91
C LEU A 322 -11.73 -6.76 5.29
N GLN A 323 -11.99 -5.57 5.75
CA GLN A 323 -12.77 -5.35 6.97
C GLN A 323 -14.26 -5.62 6.69
N PRO A 324 -14.98 -6.23 7.64
CA PRO A 324 -16.33 -6.73 7.39
C PRO A 324 -17.39 -5.63 7.30
N ASP A 325 -17.10 -4.43 7.78
CA ASP A 325 -18.06 -3.32 7.82
C ASP A 325 -17.36 -1.95 7.90
N SER A 326 -18.13 -0.92 7.59
CA SER A 326 -17.67 0.47 7.61
C SER A 326 -17.18 0.93 9.00
N ILE A 327 -17.70 0.38 10.09
CA ILE A 327 -17.25 0.78 11.44
C ILE A 327 -15.79 0.39 11.68
N LEU A 328 -15.41 -0.82 11.28
CA LEU A 328 -14.03 -1.28 11.40
C LEU A 328 -13.11 -0.60 10.39
N ILE A 329 -13.59 -0.29 9.18
CA ILE A 329 -12.86 0.50 8.19
C ILE A 329 -12.53 1.86 8.78
N GLU A 330 -13.51 2.63 9.24
CA GLU A 330 -13.32 3.94 9.87
C GLU A 330 -12.44 3.88 11.11
N SER A 331 -12.64 2.88 11.96
CA SER A 331 -11.79 2.67 13.13
C SER A 331 -10.32 2.45 12.75
N THR A 332 -10.04 1.69 11.69
CA THR A 332 -8.67 1.45 11.23
C THR A 332 -8.05 2.71 10.64
N ILE A 333 -8.81 3.48 9.86
CA ILE A 333 -8.40 4.79 9.34
C ILE A 333 -7.96 5.70 10.49
N GLU A 334 -8.82 5.93 11.47
CA GLU A 334 -8.53 6.83 12.61
C GLU A 334 -7.31 6.38 13.43
N ARG A 335 -7.14 5.07 13.65
CA ARG A 335 -6.02 4.53 14.44
C ARG A 335 -4.67 4.60 13.72
N THR A 336 -4.67 4.66 12.39
CA THR A 336 -3.44 4.62 11.58
C THR A 336 -2.96 5.98 11.10
N LYS A 337 -3.84 6.98 10.98
CA LYS A 337 -3.49 8.36 10.58
C LYS A 337 -2.36 9.01 11.40
N PRO A 338 -2.26 8.81 12.73
CA PRO A 338 -1.18 9.40 13.51
C PRO A 338 0.22 9.08 13.02
N ALA A 339 0.43 7.93 12.37
CA ALA A 339 1.72 7.57 11.78
C ALA A 339 2.13 8.54 10.67
N MET A 340 1.20 8.89 9.77
CA MET A 340 1.47 9.80 8.66
C MET A 340 1.76 11.21 9.17
N VAL A 341 0.94 11.71 10.10
CA VAL A 341 1.15 13.02 10.73
C VAL A 341 2.51 13.08 11.42
N TYR A 342 2.88 12.06 12.18
CA TYR A 342 4.18 12.00 12.84
C TYR A 342 5.36 12.05 11.85
N LEU A 343 5.27 11.34 10.73
CA LEU A 343 6.33 11.35 9.73
C LEU A 343 6.46 12.72 9.05
N LEU A 344 5.33 13.40 8.79
CA LEU A 344 5.33 14.75 8.25
C LEU A 344 5.91 15.76 9.26
N ASP A 345 5.50 15.71 10.52
CA ASP A 345 6.08 16.52 11.60
C ASP A 345 7.59 16.34 11.67
N ARG A 346 8.04 15.08 11.59
CA ARG A 346 9.44 14.77 11.64
C ARG A 346 10.18 15.30 10.40
N ALA A 347 9.56 15.28 9.22
CA ALA A 347 10.16 15.80 8.00
C ALA A 347 10.49 17.29 8.05
N ILE A 348 9.74 18.07 8.82
CA ILE A 348 9.98 19.53 9.00
C ILE A 348 10.53 19.89 10.39
N GLY A 349 10.76 18.91 11.27
CA GLY A 349 11.23 19.14 12.64
C GLY A 349 10.18 19.77 13.57
N TYR A 350 8.91 19.68 13.20
CA TYR A 350 7.79 20.13 14.02
C TYR A 350 7.41 19.07 15.06
N ASN A 351 7.07 19.49 16.28
CA ASN A 351 6.69 18.58 17.38
C ASN A 351 7.62 17.39 17.64
N THR A 352 8.87 17.49 17.24
CA THR A 352 9.87 16.42 17.43
C THR A 352 11.06 16.93 18.24
N ASN A 353 11.74 16.03 18.93
CA ASN A 353 12.96 16.34 19.67
C ASN A 353 14.24 16.22 18.81
N ALA A 354 14.08 16.14 17.49
CA ALA A 354 15.20 16.01 16.56
C ALA A 354 15.53 17.35 15.92
N GLY A 355 16.81 17.69 15.90
CA GLY A 355 17.31 18.77 15.05
C GLY A 355 17.34 18.31 13.60
N GLN A 356 16.96 19.17 12.67
CA GLN A 356 16.94 18.87 11.24
C GLN A 356 17.71 19.92 10.45
N ALA A 357 18.26 19.48 9.33
CA ALA A 357 18.76 20.32 8.26
C ALA A 357 18.20 19.77 6.95
N THR A 358 17.49 20.59 6.19
CA THR A 358 16.93 20.24 4.88
C THR A 358 17.53 21.16 3.83
N GLY A 359 17.58 20.72 2.60
CA GLY A 359 18.09 21.48 1.47
C GLY A 359 18.47 20.58 0.29
N ILE A 360 18.65 21.17 -0.86
CA ILE A 360 19.16 20.46 -2.04
C ILE A 360 20.69 20.53 -2.06
N ILE A 361 21.33 19.38 -2.21
CA ILE A 361 22.78 19.28 -2.41
C ILE A 361 23.03 19.33 -3.91
N TYR A 362 23.74 20.37 -4.37
CA TYR A 362 24.18 20.49 -5.76
C TYR A 362 25.60 19.98 -5.90
N ASP A 363 25.84 19.13 -6.89
CA ASP A 363 27.20 18.83 -7.34
C ASP A 363 27.77 20.06 -8.04
N GLN A 364 28.96 20.49 -7.62
CA GLN A 364 29.67 21.66 -8.20
C GLN A 364 30.59 21.26 -9.36
N SER A 365 30.41 20.10 -9.97
CA SER A 365 31.24 19.62 -11.08
C SER A 365 31.05 20.40 -12.39
#